data_b5fda44536f47b47389c58d2c5e0cc8c
#
_entry.id   b5fda44536f47b47389c58d2c5e0cc8c
#
_cell.length_a   1.000
_cell.length_b   1.000
_cell.length_c   1.000
_cell.angle_alpha   90.00
_cell.angle_beta   90.00
_cell.angle_gamma   90.00
#
_symmetry.space_group_name_H-M   'P 1'
#
loop_
_entity.id
_entity.type
_entity.pdbx_description
1 polymer ?
#
loop_
_entity_poly.entity_id
_entity_poly.type
_entity_poly.pdbx_seq_one_letter_code
_entity_poly.pdbx_strand_id
1 'polypeptide(L)'
;MPLPKISTAEYELTLPSNGKTIKYRPFLVREEKILILALESENQKQITTAVRQVIKECVLTKGIKVDQLPSFDIEYLFLNIRGKSVGESIELMVTCGDDGKTEVPVTVLIDDIEVSNDDEHSSDIELSDGYSVKMKYPSLNQFIETNFSQDDEDAVEKSFEMIATSIDMVYNDKDMFAASECTKKELKEWVESLTSAQFQKIEQFFETMPKLTHTLEVVNPNTKKKNTIVLEGLTDFFA
;
A
#
# COMPACT_ATOMS: atom_id res chain seq x y z
N MET A 1 -26.49 -32.07 -17.78
CA MET A 1 -25.05 -32.26 -17.61
C MET A 1 -24.46 -30.97 -17.07
N PRO A 2 -23.62 -30.97 -16.03
CA PRO A 2 -22.97 -29.74 -15.60
C PRO A 2 -21.97 -29.30 -16.70
N LEU A 3 -21.85 -27.98 -16.89
CA LEU A 3 -20.88 -27.41 -17.84
C LEU A 3 -19.44 -27.73 -17.36
N PRO A 4 -18.48 -27.88 -18.28
CA PRO A 4 -17.11 -28.15 -17.92
C PRO A 4 -16.51 -26.95 -17.17
N LYS A 5 -15.70 -27.22 -16.14
CA LYS A 5 -14.88 -26.19 -15.48
C LYS A 5 -13.66 -25.91 -16.35
N ILE A 6 -13.48 -24.65 -16.70
CA ILE A 6 -12.29 -24.18 -17.43
C ILE A 6 -11.18 -23.93 -16.42
N SER A 7 -10.00 -24.50 -16.63
CA SER A 7 -8.83 -24.23 -15.81
C SER A 7 -8.25 -22.85 -16.14
N THR A 8 -7.75 -22.16 -15.12
CA THR A 8 -7.01 -20.89 -15.26
C THR A 8 -5.51 -21.13 -15.19
N ALA A 9 -4.73 -20.28 -15.85
CA ALA A 9 -3.29 -20.25 -15.67
C ALA A 9 -2.94 -19.87 -14.22
N GLU A 10 -1.81 -20.37 -13.72
CA GLU A 10 -1.26 -20.02 -12.41
C GLU A 10 0.07 -19.30 -12.63
N TYR A 11 0.33 -18.31 -11.81
CA TYR A 11 1.53 -17.48 -11.82
C TYR A 11 2.16 -17.44 -10.43
N GLU A 12 3.43 -17.06 -10.37
CA GLU A 12 4.17 -16.88 -9.14
C GLU A 12 4.62 -15.43 -9.01
N LEU A 13 4.62 -14.92 -7.80
CA LEU A 13 5.06 -13.57 -7.43
C LEU A 13 5.81 -13.63 -6.10
N THR A 14 6.87 -12.86 -5.98
CA THR A 14 7.60 -12.69 -4.72
C THR A 14 7.14 -11.42 -4.02
N LEU A 15 6.66 -11.54 -2.78
CA LEU A 15 6.22 -10.40 -1.98
C LEU A 15 7.41 -9.51 -1.61
N PRO A 16 7.35 -8.20 -1.87
CA PRO A 16 8.42 -7.26 -1.55
C PRO A 16 8.78 -7.22 -0.06
N SER A 17 7.77 -7.31 0.84
CA SER A 17 7.97 -7.16 2.28
C SER A 17 8.83 -8.25 2.93
N ASN A 18 8.84 -9.45 2.40
CA ASN A 18 9.42 -10.60 3.10
C ASN A 18 10.07 -11.65 2.18
N GLY A 19 10.11 -11.39 0.86
CA GLY A 19 10.71 -12.30 -0.13
C GLY A 19 9.96 -13.63 -0.32
N LYS A 20 8.73 -13.78 0.23
CA LYS A 20 7.97 -15.00 0.12
C LYS A 20 7.30 -15.12 -1.25
N THR A 21 7.57 -16.22 -1.95
CA THR A 21 6.91 -16.50 -3.22
C THR A 21 5.50 -17.04 -2.98
N ILE A 22 4.53 -16.46 -3.66
CA ILE A 22 3.13 -16.86 -3.65
C ILE A 22 2.67 -17.26 -5.04
N LYS A 23 1.70 -18.18 -5.08
CA LYS A 23 0.99 -18.56 -6.31
C LYS A 23 -0.33 -17.85 -6.38
N TYR A 24 -0.67 -17.35 -7.55
CA TYR A 24 -1.93 -16.67 -7.81
C TYR A 24 -2.47 -17.01 -9.20
N ARG A 25 -3.73 -16.73 -9.42
CA ARG A 25 -4.40 -16.81 -10.73
C ARG A 25 -4.96 -15.45 -11.14
N PRO A 26 -5.18 -15.22 -12.43
CA PRO A 26 -5.99 -14.10 -12.89
C PRO A 26 -7.39 -14.11 -12.25
N PHE A 27 -8.00 -12.96 -12.12
CA PHE A 27 -9.39 -12.90 -11.72
C PHE A 27 -10.32 -13.36 -12.85
N LEU A 28 -11.49 -13.84 -12.50
CA LEU A 28 -12.53 -14.28 -13.40
C LEU A 28 -13.59 -13.17 -13.53
N VAL A 29 -14.51 -13.29 -14.46
CA VAL A 29 -15.61 -12.33 -14.66
C VAL A 29 -16.41 -12.05 -13.38
N ARG A 30 -16.50 -13.01 -12.47
CA ARG A 30 -17.18 -12.80 -11.18
C ARG A 30 -16.44 -11.84 -10.26
N GLU A 31 -15.10 -11.90 -10.22
CA GLU A 31 -14.27 -10.97 -9.45
C GLU A 31 -14.19 -9.61 -10.16
N GLU A 32 -14.10 -9.59 -11.49
CA GLU A 32 -14.17 -8.36 -12.30
C GLU A 32 -15.46 -7.58 -12.04
N LYS A 33 -16.59 -8.26 -11.98
CA LYS A 33 -17.88 -7.63 -11.64
C LYS A 33 -17.85 -6.97 -10.26
N ILE A 34 -17.20 -7.58 -9.28
CA ILE A 34 -17.07 -7.00 -7.93
C ILE A 34 -16.26 -5.68 -8.00
N LEU A 35 -15.17 -5.65 -8.77
CA LEU A 35 -14.35 -4.46 -8.97
C LEU A 35 -15.11 -3.34 -9.68
N ILE A 36 -15.80 -3.65 -10.77
CA ILE A 36 -16.62 -2.67 -11.53
C ILE A 36 -17.67 -2.03 -10.62
N LEU A 37 -18.43 -2.82 -9.88
CA LEU A 37 -19.45 -2.30 -8.97
C LEU A 37 -18.88 -1.44 -7.84
N ALA A 38 -17.68 -1.79 -7.37
CA ALA A 38 -17.00 -0.99 -6.35
C ALA A 38 -16.50 0.34 -6.92
N LEU A 39 -15.93 0.35 -8.13
CA LEU A 39 -15.50 1.58 -8.81
C LEU A 39 -16.67 2.51 -9.11
N GLU A 40 -17.80 1.98 -9.61
CA GLU A 40 -19.02 2.76 -9.85
C GLU A 40 -19.61 3.40 -8.58
N SER A 41 -19.27 2.88 -7.40
CA SER A 41 -19.74 3.45 -6.13
C SER A 41 -19.00 4.74 -5.73
N GLU A 42 -17.84 5.03 -6.34
CA GLU A 42 -16.91 6.12 -5.98
C GLU A 42 -16.54 6.14 -4.49
N ASN A 43 -16.76 5.02 -3.78
CA ASN A 43 -16.53 4.88 -2.35
C ASN A 43 -15.22 4.13 -2.11
N GLN A 44 -14.21 4.81 -1.63
CA GLN A 44 -12.86 4.27 -1.40
C GLN A 44 -12.87 3.03 -0.49
N LYS A 45 -13.71 3.01 0.54
CA LYS A 45 -13.84 1.85 1.43
C LYS A 45 -14.41 0.62 0.72
N GLN A 46 -15.36 0.82 -0.20
CA GLN A 46 -15.93 -0.26 -1.01
C GLN A 46 -14.90 -0.76 -2.03
N ILE A 47 -14.18 0.15 -2.70
CA ILE A 47 -13.11 -0.18 -3.65
C ILE A 47 -12.06 -1.05 -2.97
N THR A 48 -11.57 -0.64 -1.81
CA THR A 48 -10.57 -1.40 -1.07
C THR A 48 -11.06 -2.75 -0.59
N THR A 49 -12.31 -2.82 -0.13
CA THR A 49 -12.91 -4.09 0.28
C THR A 49 -13.00 -5.05 -0.91
N ALA A 50 -13.36 -4.54 -2.10
CA ALA A 50 -13.41 -5.31 -3.33
C ALA A 50 -12.03 -5.81 -3.76
N VAL A 51 -11.03 -4.94 -3.78
CA VAL A 51 -9.62 -5.29 -4.09
C VAL A 51 -9.15 -6.41 -3.16
N ARG A 52 -9.33 -6.26 -1.85
CA ARG A 52 -8.96 -7.27 -0.87
C ARG A 52 -9.68 -8.59 -1.09
N GLN A 53 -10.97 -8.56 -1.40
CA GLN A 53 -11.75 -9.76 -1.69
C GLN A 53 -11.23 -10.47 -2.94
N VAL A 54 -10.96 -9.74 -4.02
CA VAL A 54 -10.41 -10.28 -5.27
C VAL A 54 -9.05 -10.93 -5.03
N ILE A 55 -8.17 -10.28 -4.27
CA ILE A 55 -6.87 -10.86 -3.92
C ILE A 55 -7.03 -12.17 -3.15
N LYS A 56 -7.91 -12.22 -2.14
CA LYS A 56 -8.18 -13.45 -1.37
C LYS A 56 -8.65 -14.62 -2.24
N GLU A 57 -9.47 -14.33 -3.25
CA GLU A 57 -9.98 -15.34 -4.19
C GLU A 57 -8.93 -15.77 -5.23
N CYS A 58 -7.99 -14.89 -5.56
CA CYS A 58 -6.96 -15.15 -6.59
C CYS A 58 -5.70 -15.79 -6.02
N VAL A 59 -5.36 -15.58 -4.75
CA VAL A 59 -4.18 -16.19 -4.10
C VAL A 59 -4.44 -17.67 -3.84
N LEU A 60 -3.55 -18.51 -4.36
CA LEU A 60 -3.64 -19.97 -4.28
C LEU A 60 -2.77 -20.55 -3.15
N THR A 61 -1.75 -19.81 -2.73
CA THR A 61 -0.84 -20.23 -1.66
C THR A 61 -1.56 -20.28 -0.31
N LYS A 62 -1.63 -21.44 0.30
CA LYS A 62 -2.26 -21.63 1.61
C LYS A 62 -1.47 -20.92 2.71
N GLY A 63 -2.18 -20.42 3.72
CA GLY A 63 -1.58 -19.79 4.91
C GLY A 63 -1.16 -18.33 4.73
N ILE A 64 -1.41 -17.72 3.56
CA ILE A 64 -1.27 -16.28 3.37
C ILE A 64 -2.49 -15.57 3.98
N LYS A 65 -2.22 -14.72 4.95
CA LYS A 65 -3.24 -13.87 5.58
C LYS A 65 -3.23 -12.50 4.88
N VAL A 66 -3.99 -12.37 3.81
CA VAL A 66 -4.05 -11.14 2.99
C VAL A 66 -4.31 -9.89 3.85
N ASP A 67 -5.14 -9.99 4.89
CA ASP A 67 -5.46 -8.86 5.77
C ASP A 67 -4.27 -8.37 6.63
N GLN A 68 -3.21 -9.17 6.72
CA GLN A 68 -2.01 -8.84 7.50
C GLN A 68 -0.83 -8.42 6.60
N LEU A 69 -1.00 -8.44 5.29
CA LEU A 69 0.02 -7.97 4.37
C LEU A 69 0.11 -6.43 4.43
N PRO A 70 1.31 -5.88 4.29
CA PRO A 70 1.51 -4.44 4.08
C PRO A 70 0.73 -3.91 2.89
N SER A 71 0.39 -2.62 2.90
CA SER A 71 -0.34 -1.98 1.80
C SER A 71 0.37 -2.16 0.46
N PHE A 72 1.68 -1.94 0.41
CA PHE A 72 2.47 -2.06 -0.82
C PHE A 72 2.54 -3.49 -1.38
N ASP A 73 2.51 -4.54 -0.52
CA ASP A 73 2.39 -5.93 -0.97
C ASP A 73 1.03 -6.19 -1.63
N ILE A 74 -0.03 -5.65 -1.03
CA ILE A 74 -1.40 -5.76 -1.54
C ILE A 74 -1.52 -5.05 -2.89
N GLU A 75 -0.99 -3.86 -3.00
CA GLU A 75 -0.98 -3.06 -4.22
C GLU A 75 -0.21 -3.76 -5.33
N TYR A 76 1.00 -4.23 -5.03
CA TYR A 76 1.85 -4.95 -5.97
C TYR A 76 1.20 -6.26 -6.44
N LEU A 77 0.62 -7.01 -5.52
CA LEU A 77 -0.09 -8.26 -5.82
C LEU A 77 -1.33 -8.01 -6.70
N PHE A 78 -2.14 -6.99 -6.35
CA PHE A 78 -3.32 -6.64 -7.13
C PHE A 78 -2.97 -6.21 -8.56
N LEU A 79 -1.94 -5.38 -8.70
CA LEU A 79 -1.45 -4.91 -9.99
C LEU A 79 -1.05 -6.08 -10.90
N ASN A 80 -0.30 -7.04 -10.35
CA ASN A 80 0.11 -8.24 -11.08
C ASN A 80 -1.07 -9.15 -11.45
N ILE A 81 -2.03 -9.36 -10.52
CA ILE A 81 -3.26 -10.10 -10.81
C ILE A 81 -4.03 -9.42 -11.95
N ARG A 82 -4.17 -8.08 -11.91
CA ARG A 82 -4.84 -7.30 -12.97
C ARG A 82 -4.13 -7.45 -14.30
N GLY A 83 -2.80 -7.33 -14.33
CA GLY A 83 -2.01 -7.48 -15.54
C GLY A 83 -2.23 -8.80 -16.26
N LYS A 84 -2.27 -9.89 -15.48
CA LYS A 84 -2.54 -11.23 -16.04
C LYS A 84 -4.02 -11.49 -16.38
N SER A 85 -4.93 -10.58 -15.97
CA SER A 85 -6.37 -10.71 -16.20
C SER A 85 -6.86 -9.92 -17.41
N VAL A 86 -6.47 -8.64 -17.53
CA VAL A 86 -7.00 -7.71 -18.53
C VAL A 86 -5.94 -7.07 -19.41
N GLY A 87 -4.67 -7.34 -19.16
CA GLY A 87 -3.54 -6.83 -19.96
C GLY A 87 -2.43 -6.22 -19.12
N GLU A 88 -1.22 -6.27 -19.65
CA GLU A 88 0.02 -5.88 -18.97
C GLU A 88 0.33 -4.37 -19.10
N SER A 89 -0.58 -3.59 -19.65
CA SER A 89 -0.47 -2.14 -19.77
C SER A 89 -1.65 -1.42 -19.10
N ILE A 90 -1.38 -0.22 -18.62
CA ILE A 90 -2.35 0.70 -18.02
C ILE A 90 -2.33 1.99 -18.82
N GLU A 91 -3.49 2.43 -19.29
CA GLU A 91 -3.65 3.73 -19.92
C GLU A 91 -4.16 4.72 -18.88
N LEU A 92 -3.45 5.85 -18.73
CA LEU A 92 -3.74 6.88 -17.74
C LEU A 92 -3.73 8.25 -18.39
N MET A 93 -4.48 9.20 -17.79
CA MET A 93 -4.37 10.62 -18.06
C MET A 93 -3.58 11.27 -16.94
N VAL A 94 -2.43 11.87 -17.25
CA VAL A 94 -1.59 12.52 -16.25
C VAL A 94 -1.57 14.04 -16.47
N THR A 95 -1.70 14.79 -15.39
CA THR A 95 -1.67 16.26 -15.43
C THR A 95 -0.23 16.75 -15.39
N CYS A 96 0.15 17.58 -16.35
CA CYS A 96 1.47 18.20 -16.39
C CYS A 96 1.66 19.19 -15.23
N GLY A 97 2.74 19.01 -14.45
CA GLY A 97 3.02 19.83 -13.26
C GLY A 97 3.41 21.27 -13.57
N ASP A 98 3.89 21.56 -14.79
CA ASP A 98 4.37 22.89 -15.18
C ASP A 98 3.25 23.93 -15.38
N ASP A 99 2.03 23.49 -15.68
CA ASP A 99 0.87 24.39 -15.82
C ASP A 99 -0.34 23.94 -14.96
N GLY A 100 -0.31 22.73 -14.41
CA GLY A 100 -1.35 22.19 -13.56
C GLY A 100 -2.72 21.98 -14.24
N LYS A 101 -2.75 21.94 -15.58
CA LYS A 101 -4.00 21.90 -16.36
C LYS A 101 -3.96 20.95 -17.54
N THR A 102 -2.81 20.83 -18.19
CA THR A 102 -2.69 20.02 -19.40
C THR A 102 -2.60 18.55 -19.03
N GLU A 103 -3.56 17.78 -19.51
CA GLU A 103 -3.58 16.33 -19.35
C GLU A 103 -2.95 15.68 -20.59
N VAL A 104 -2.15 14.63 -20.36
CA VAL A 104 -1.46 13.86 -21.39
C VAL A 104 -1.77 12.38 -21.20
N PRO A 105 -2.22 11.66 -22.25
CA PRO A 105 -2.37 10.22 -22.17
C PRO A 105 -1.00 9.55 -22.11
N VAL A 106 -0.84 8.61 -21.20
CA VAL A 106 0.36 7.78 -21.04
C VAL A 106 -0.01 6.32 -20.93
N THR A 107 0.88 5.47 -21.40
CA THR A 107 0.75 4.02 -21.24
C THR A 107 1.88 3.54 -20.35
N VAL A 108 1.56 2.89 -19.25
CA VAL A 108 2.52 2.32 -18.30
C VAL A 108 2.47 0.80 -18.42
N LEU A 109 3.62 0.15 -18.55
CA LEU A 109 3.71 -1.29 -18.44
C LEU A 109 3.77 -1.69 -16.96
N ILE A 110 3.01 -2.70 -16.59
CA ILE A 110 2.96 -3.18 -15.20
C ILE A 110 4.34 -3.68 -14.74
N ASP A 111 5.11 -4.26 -15.65
CA ASP A 111 6.46 -4.75 -15.36
C ASP A 111 7.47 -3.62 -15.10
N ASP A 112 7.15 -2.37 -15.48
CA ASP A 112 7.97 -1.19 -15.21
C ASP A 112 7.64 -0.52 -13.85
N ILE A 113 6.61 -1.01 -13.16
CA ILE A 113 6.20 -0.49 -11.85
C ILE A 113 6.96 -1.25 -10.77
N GLU A 114 7.69 -0.52 -9.96
CA GLU A 114 8.55 -1.07 -8.92
C GLU A 114 8.02 -0.71 -7.52
N VAL A 115 8.39 -1.53 -6.54
CA VAL A 115 8.27 -1.15 -5.15
C VAL A 115 9.56 -0.47 -4.75
N SER A 116 9.47 0.81 -4.37
CA SER A 116 10.63 1.59 -3.94
C SER A 116 11.25 0.97 -2.69
N ASN A 117 12.57 0.97 -2.66
CA ASN A 117 13.34 0.64 -1.46
C ASN A 117 14.23 1.85 -1.16
N ASP A 118 14.10 2.38 0.03
CA ASP A 118 15.01 3.39 0.55
C ASP A 118 16.11 2.67 1.33
N ASP A 119 17.37 2.90 0.99
CA ASP A 119 18.52 2.26 1.63
C ASP A 119 18.65 2.66 3.11
N GLU A 120 18.07 3.79 3.51
CA GLU A 120 18.05 4.28 4.89
C GLU A 120 16.84 3.76 5.68
N HIS A 121 15.92 3.03 5.04
CA HIS A 121 14.74 2.51 5.71
C HIS A 121 15.09 1.43 6.73
N SER A 122 14.62 1.61 7.96
CA SER A 122 14.75 0.61 9.03
C SER A 122 13.46 0.48 9.82
N SER A 123 13.07 -0.76 10.09
CA SER A 123 11.99 -1.05 11.04
C SER A 123 12.41 -0.93 12.50
N ASP A 124 13.72 -0.97 12.78
CA ASP A 124 14.29 -0.83 14.11
C ASP A 124 14.83 0.60 14.26
N ILE A 125 14.17 1.39 15.13
CA ILE A 125 14.42 2.83 15.31
C ILE A 125 15.04 3.03 16.69
N GLU A 126 16.26 3.50 16.72
CA GLU A 126 16.93 3.87 17.98
C GLU A 126 16.39 5.22 18.48
N LEU A 127 15.81 5.20 19.66
CA LEU A 127 15.38 6.38 20.40
C LEU A 127 16.51 6.88 21.31
N SER A 128 16.22 7.86 22.16
CA SER A 128 17.15 8.28 23.23
C SER A 128 17.03 7.33 24.44
N ASP A 129 18.00 7.44 25.33
CA ASP A 129 18.07 6.74 26.63
C ASP A 129 18.15 5.21 26.52
N GLY A 130 18.71 4.69 25.41
CA GLY A 130 18.93 3.26 25.21
C GLY A 130 17.69 2.45 24.87
N TYR A 131 16.55 3.12 24.58
CA TYR A 131 15.36 2.48 24.06
C TYR A 131 15.34 2.47 22.54
N SER A 132 14.84 1.38 21.98
CA SER A 132 14.52 1.23 20.56
C SER A 132 13.08 0.81 20.38
N VAL A 133 12.49 1.23 19.27
CA VAL A 133 11.16 0.78 18.86
C VAL A 133 11.27 0.02 17.54
N LYS A 134 10.65 -1.15 17.50
CA LYS A 134 10.47 -1.92 16.28
C LYS A 134 9.09 -1.63 15.71
N MET A 135 9.09 -1.20 14.45
CA MET A 135 7.88 -0.90 13.71
C MET A 135 7.48 -2.04 12.79
N LYS A 136 6.21 -2.18 12.56
CA LYS A 136 5.62 -3.03 11.50
C LYS A 136 4.87 -2.16 10.51
N TYR A 137 4.86 -2.58 9.26
CA TYR A 137 4.13 -1.85 8.22
C TYR A 137 2.63 -1.82 8.50
N PRO A 138 1.97 -0.68 8.27
CA PRO A 138 0.52 -0.60 8.38
C PRO A 138 -0.13 -1.53 7.35
N SER A 139 -1.18 -2.22 7.78
CA SER A 139 -2.01 -2.99 6.86
C SER A 139 -2.82 -2.05 5.96
N LEU A 140 -3.29 -2.56 4.83
CA LEU A 140 -4.16 -1.80 3.93
C LEU A 140 -5.38 -1.20 4.65
N ASN A 141 -5.99 -1.94 5.59
CA ASN A 141 -7.12 -1.43 6.36
C ASN A 141 -6.75 -0.21 7.21
N GLN A 142 -5.62 -0.27 7.93
CA GLN A 142 -5.14 0.84 8.74
C GLN A 142 -4.83 2.06 7.87
N PHE A 143 -4.16 1.84 6.74
CA PHE A 143 -3.84 2.90 5.78
C PHE A 143 -5.10 3.61 5.27
N ILE A 144 -6.16 2.87 4.97
CA ILE A 144 -7.43 3.43 4.47
C ILE A 144 -8.19 4.15 5.57
N GLU A 145 -8.30 3.56 6.75
CA GLU A 145 -8.97 4.20 7.89
C GLU A 145 -8.33 5.54 8.22
N THR A 146 -7.02 5.67 8.03
CA THR A 146 -6.29 6.91 8.28
C THR A 146 -6.44 7.93 7.15
N ASN A 147 -6.31 7.50 5.88
CA ASN A 147 -6.22 8.45 4.77
C ASN A 147 -7.57 8.82 4.13
N PHE A 148 -8.61 7.99 4.28
CA PHE A 148 -9.90 8.19 3.61
C PHE A 148 -11.08 8.41 4.57
N SER A 149 -10.80 8.80 5.81
CA SER A 149 -11.86 9.22 6.72
C SER A 149 -12.24 10.68 6.46
N GLN A 150 -13.54 10.92 6.26
CA GLN A 150 -14.10 12.19 5.80
C GLN A 150 -14.08 13.33 6.84
N ASP A 151 -13.62 13.09 8.06
CA ASP A 151 -13.62 14.10 9.13
C ASP A 151 -12.19 14.61 9.36
N ASP A 152 -11.90 15.82 8.85
CA ASP A 152 -10.60 16.51 9.03
C ASP A 152 -10.24 16.76 10.51
N GLU A 153 -11.23 16.89 11.37
CA GLU A 153 -11.00 17.09 12.81
C GLU A 153 -10.37 15.88 13.52
N ASP A 154 -10.53 14.68 12.93
CA ASP A 154 -9.97 13.43 13.44
C ASP A 154 -8.65 13.02 12.79
N ALA A 155 -8.13 13.74 11.79
CA ALA A 155 -6.98 13.31 10.99
C ALA A 155 -5.70 13.13 11.85
N VAL A 156 -5.44 14.08 12.77
CA VAL A 156 -4.29 13.98 13.69
C VAL A 156 -4.44 12.79 14.62
N GLU A 157 -5.62 12.59 15.19
CA GLU A 157 -5.92 11.49 16.10
C GLU A 157 -5.72 10.13 15.42
N LYS A 158 -6.19 10.00 14.18
CA LYS A 158 -6.04 8.79 13.35
C LYS A 158 -4.59 8.52 12.97
N SER A 159 -3.80 9.58 12.71
CA SER A 159 -2.36 9.44 12.48
C SER A 159 -1.65 8.88 13.71
N PHE A 160 -1.95 9.38 14.90
CA PHE A 160 -1.42 8.84 16.15
C PHE A 160 -1.87 7.40 16.39
N GLU A 161 -3.12 7.05 16.09
CA GLU A 161 -3.61 5.67 16.19
C GLU A 161 -2.90 4.73 15.19
N MET A 162 -2.66 5.19 13.96
CA MET A 162 -1.90 4.44 12.97
C MET A 162 -0.47 4.17 13.44
N ILE A 163 0.21 5.20 13.95
CA ILE A 163 1.57 5.08 14.50
C ILE A 163 1.57 4.08 15.65
N ALA A 164 0.69 4.25 16.64
CA ALA A 164 0.59 3.38 17.82
C ALA A 164 0.32 1.91 17.44
N THR A 165 -0.56 1.67 16.47
CA THR A 165 -0.89 0.32 15.99
C THR A 165 0.18 -0.29 15.09
N SER A 166 1.11 0.53 14.57
CA SER A 166 2.27 0.08 13.78
C SER A 166 3.49 -0.25 14.65
N ILE A 167 3.43 -0.06 15.96
CA ILE A 167 4.46 -0.56 16.87
C ILE A 167 4.35 -2.09 16.96
N ASP A 168 5.48 -2.78 16.83
CA ASP A 168 5.60 -4.21 17.07
C ASP A 168 6.09 -4.47 18.50
N MET A 169 7.16 -3.79 18.88
CA MET A 169 7.70 -3.84 20.24
C MET A 169 8.51 -2.58 20.59
N VAL A 170 8.60 -2.30 21.89
CA VAL A 170 9.55 -1.34 22.47
C VAL A 170 10.54 -2.15 23.30
N TYR A 171 11.84 -1.88 23.20
CA TYR A 171 12.85 -2.68 23.88
C TYR A 171 14.10 -1.85 24.23
N ASN A 172 14.85 -2.36 25.18
CA ASN A 172 16.19 -1.90 25.53
C ASN A 172 17.09 -3.12 25.82
N ASP A 173 18.29 -2.93 26.32
CA ASP A 173 19.24 -4.01 26.63
C ASP A 173 18.73 -5.02 27.69
N LYS A 174 17.71 -4.67 28.47
CA LYS A 174 17.25 -5.45 29.63
C LYS A 174 15.80 -5.92 29.48
N ASP A 175 14.95 -5.09 28.89
CA ASP A 175 13.51 -5.28 28.89
C ASP A 175 12.95 -5.22 27.46
N MET A 176 11.89 -6.00 27.23
CA MET A 176 11.16 -6.03 25.97
C MET A 176 9.66 -5.96 26.25
N PHE A 177 8.98 -5.03 25.58
CA PHE A 177 7.55 -4.78 25.69
C PHE A 177 6.90 -5.04 24.34
N ALA A 178 6.27 -6.19 24.18
CA ALA A 178 5.58 -6.53 22.94
C ALA A 178 4.25 -5.76 22.86
N ALA A 179 3.98 -5.12 21.71
CA ALA A 179 2.73 -4.38 21.51
C ALA A 179 1.49 -5.28 21.61
N SER A 180 1.63 -6.60 21.37
CA SER A 180 0.56 -7.57 21.55
C SER A 180 0.10 -7.77 23.01
N GLU A 181 0.92 -7.37 23.98
CA GLU A 181 0.65 -7.42 25.42
C GLU A 181 0.11 -6.08 25.95
N CYS A 182 0.11 -5.04 25.12
CA CYS A 182 -0.35 -3.70 25.47
C CYS A 182 -1.74 -3.43 24.87
N THR A 183 -2.52 -2.60 25.53
CA THR A 183 -3.75 -2.07 24.95
C THR A 183 -3.47 -0.94 23.95
N LYS A 184 -4.39 -0.70 23.01
CA LYS A 184 -4.26 0.42 22.07
C LYS A 184 -4.08 1.77 22.80
N LYS A 185 -4.73 1.93 23.93
CA LYS A 185 -4.64 3.14 24.75
C LYS A 185 -3.25 3.32 25.32
N GLU A 186 -2.65 2.27 25.88
CA GLU A 186 -1.29 2.33 26.42
C GLU A 186 -0.26 2.64 25.34
N LEU A 187 -0.38 2.03 24.14
CA LEU A 187 0.49 2.32 23.01
C LEU A 187 0.37 3.79 22.56
N LYS A 188 -0.86 4.33 22.53
CA LYS A 188 -1.10 5.73 22.17
C LYS A 188 -0.51 6.68 23.23
N GLU A 189 -0.78 6.46 24.52
CA GLU A 189 -0.22 7.23 25.61
C GLU A 189 1.33 7.19 25.59
N TRP A 190 1.91 6.06 25.22
CA TRP A 190 3.35 5.95 25.04
C TRP A 190 3.86 6.82 23.88
N VAL A 191 3.21 6.80 22.72
CA VAL A 191 3.55 7.68 21.58
C VAL A 191 3.44 9.15 21.96
N GLU A 192 2.39 9.54 22.68
CA GLU A 192 2.17 10.92 23.17
C GLU A 192 3.21 11.36 24.21
N SER A 193 3.89 10.41 24.86
CA SER A 193 4.96 10.71 25.83
C SER A 193 6.32 10.97 25.19
N LEU A 194 6.47 10.72 23.87
CA LEU A 194 7.73 10.93 23.16
C LEU A 194 8.03 12.42 22.98
N THR A 195 9.31 12.76 22.96
CA THR A 195 9.76 14.09 22.52
C THR A 195 9.54 14.26 21.02
N SER A 196 9.44 15.50 20.55
CA SER A 196 9.30 15.77 19.09
C SER A 196 10.43 15.14 18.28
N ALA A 197 11.66 15.12 18.79
CA ALA A 197 12.80 14.52 18.09
C ALA A 197 12.69 12.98 17.98
N GLN A 198 12.14 12.32 19.02
CA GLN A 198 11.88 10.87 18.98
C GLN A 198 10.72 10.55 18.04
N PHE A 199 9.67 11.37 18.08
CA PHE A 199 8.53 11.21 17.20
C PHE A 199 8.90 11.36 15.72
N GLN A 200 9.72 12.36 15.36
CA GLN A 200 10.23 12.54 13.99
C GLN A 200 10.97 11.31 13.46
N LYS A 201 11.72 10.59 14.30
CA LYS A 201 12.37 9.34 13.89
C LYS A 201 11.35 8.25 13.53
N ILE A 202 10.21 8.22 14.22
CA ILE A 202 9.13 7.27 13.91
C ILE A 202 8.39 7.71 12.65
N GLU A 203 8.17 9.02 12.43
CA GLU A 203 7.58 9.54 11.19
C GLU A 203 8.44 9.17 9.97
N GLN A 204 9.77 9.25 10.09
CA GLN A 204 10.70 8.87 9.04
C GLN A 204 10.49 7.42 8.56
N PHE A 205 10.09 6.49 9.45
CA PHE A 205 9.75 5.13 9.04
C PHE A 205 8.62 5.10 8.00
N PHE A 206 7.58 5.93 8.18
CA PHE A 206 6.45 6.00 7.24
C PHE A 206 6.79 6.75 5.96
N GLU A 207 7.70 7.70 6.02
CA GLU A 207 8.18 8.44 4.84
C GLU A 207 9.02 7.56 3.94
N THR A 208 9.90 6.74 4.53
CA THR A 208 10.86 5.88 3.81
C THR A 208 10.36 4.46 3.55
N MET A 209 9.18 4.08 4.09
CA MET A 209 8.64 2.73 3.87
C MET A 209 8.44 2.45 2.38
N PRO A 210 8.58 1.18 1.95
CA PRO A 210 8.38 0.79 0.56
C PRO A 210 7.01 1.24 0.04
N LYS A 211 6.99 1.77 -1.20
CA LYS A 211 5.79 2.23 -1.91
C LYS A 211 5.82 1.73 -3.33
N LEU A 212 4.65 1.47 -3.88
CA LEU A 212 4.51 1.21 -5.31
C LEU A 212 4.74 2.52 -6.07
N THR A 213 5.74 2.57 -6.94
CA THR A 213 6.12 3.79 -7.65
C THR A 213 6.45 3.55 -9.12
N HIS A 214 6.16 4.55 -9.94
CA HIS A 214 6.63 4.62 -11.32
C HIS A 214 6.87 6.07 -11.74
N THR A 215 8.02 6.36 -12.30
CA THR A 215 8.39 7.71 -12.76
C THR A 215 8.20 7.81 -14.25
N LEU A 216 7.43 8.82 -14.67
CA LEU A 216 7.14 9.13 -16.07
C LEU A 216 7.80 10.43 -16.48
N GLU A 217 8.35 10.45 -17.69
CA GLU A 217 8.73 11.69 -18.37
C GLU A 217 7.74 12.00 -19.48
N VAL A 218 7.03 13.12 -19.38
CA VAL A 218 6.08 13.57 -20.38
C VAL A 218 6.42 14.97 -20.88
N VAL A 219 6.08 15.27 -22.13
CA VAL A 219 6.23 16.62 -22.68
C VAL A 219 4.86 17.26 -22.78
N ASN A 220 4.68 18.37 -22.07
CA ASN A 220 3.45 19.15 -22.17
C ASN A 220 3.26 19.65 -23.63
N PRO A 221 2.18 19.26 -24.32
CA PRO A 221 1.98 19.65 -25.72
C PRO A 221 1.75 21.16 -25.92
N ASN A 222 1.30 21.88 -24.87
CA ASN A 222 1.03 23.30 -24.90
C ASN A 222 2.28 24.15 -24.62
N THR A 223 2.99 23.85 -23.52
CA THR A 223 4.16 24.63 -23.08
C THR A 223 5.47 24.13 -23.66
N LYS A 224 5.51 22.92 -24.23
CA LYS A 224 6.70 22.22 -24.74
C LYS A 224 7.74 21.89 -23.67
N LYS A 225 7.40 22.01 -22.41
CA LYS A 225 8.30 21.66 -21.31
C LYS A 225 8.22 20.17 -20.98
N LYS A 226 9.37 19.62 -20.55
CA LYS A 226 9.41 18.27 -19.96
C LYS A 226 8.90 18.34 -18.52
N ASN A 227 8.10 17.35 -18.15
CA ASN A 227 7.59 17.14 -16.81
C ASN A 227 7.99 15.76 -16.35
N THR A 228 8.46 15.63 -15.12
CA THR A 228 8.64 14.37 -14.43
C THR A 228 7.47 14.18 -13.49
N ILE A 229 6.74 13.08 -13.64
CA ILE A 229 5.56 12.76 -12.85
C ILE A 229 5.86 11.44 -12.15
N VAL A 230 5.68 11.41 -10.84
CA VAL A 230 5.81 10.20 -10.04
C VAL A 230 4.41 9.73 -9.70
N LEU A 231 4.09 8.50 -10.09
CA LEU A 231 2.87 7.80 -9.70
C LEU A 231 3.17 7.00 -8.44
N GLU A 232 2.34 7.12 -7.41
CA GLU A 232 2.52 6.41 -6.14
C GLU A 232 1.23 5.71 -5.69
N GLY A 233 1.37 4.46 -5.30
CA GLY A 233 0.26 3.66 -4.78
C GLY A 233 -0.81 3.31 -5.83
N LEU A 234 -1.76 2.46 -5.44
CA LEU A 234 -2.80 1.97 -6.36
C LEU A 234 -3.67 3.07 -6.97
N THR A 235 -3.92 4.14 -6.23
CA THR A 235 -4.84 5.22 -6.65
C THR A 235 -4.39 5.84 -7.97
N ASP A 236 -3.10 6.12 -8.11
CA ASP A 236 -2.55 6.77 -9.30
C ASP A 236 -2.54 5.86 -10.53
N PHE A 237 -2.57 4.54 -10.33
CA PHE A 237 -2.64 3.55 -11.41
C PHE A 237 -4.07 3.17 -11.81
N PHE A 238 -5.10 3.73 -11.17
CA PHE A 238 -6.51 3.42 -11.43
C PHE A 238 -7.39 4.69 -11.55
N ALA A 239 -6.76 5.86 -11.60
CA ALA A 239 -7.46 7.13 -11.81
C ALA A 239 -7.98 7.30 -13.24
#